data_3daf42307cd5f945ede7e220d172ef51
#
_entry.id   3daf42307cd5f945ede7e220d172ef51
#
_cell.length_a   1.000
_cell.length_b   1.000
_cell.length_c   1.000
_cell.angle_alpha   90.00
_cell.angle_beta   90.00
_cell.angle_gamma   90.00
#
_symmetry.space_group_name_H-M   'P 1'
#
loop_
_entity.id
_entity.type
_entity.pdbx_description
1 polymer ?
#
loop_
_entity_poly.entity_id
_entity_poly.type
_entity_poly.pdbx_seq_one_letter_code
_entity_poly.pdbx_strand_id
1 'polypeptide(L)'
;MNIKTKLIVTFGVVIAVPLFLISLVFFGFMSMQPAEVATPQTREFLGEMLVSVILIMAMTCSFLMAWIYRSILTPIETLKKATRNIRDGNLDFEVEIGDDDEIGELCADFEEMRIRLKESTEEKVVFDSQNKELISNISHDLKTPITAVKGYVEGLLDGVADTPEKQKKYLRTI
;
A
#
# COMPACT_ATOMS: atom_id res chain seq x y z
N MET A 1 9.46 9.94 -16.59
CA MET A 1 9.45 11.44 -16.55
C MET A 1 8.87 11.83 -15.19
N ASN A 2 9.63 12.61 -14.43
CA ASN A 2 9.27 12.98 -13.05
C ASN A 2 7.89 13.61 -12.97
N ILE A 3 7.11 13.27 -11.93
CA ILE A 3 5.75 13.80 -11.73
C ILE A 3 5.74 15.32 -11.69
N LYS A 4 6.80 15.96 -11.12
CA LYS A 4 7.00 17.42 -11.12
C LYS A 4 7.04 17.97 -12.54
N THR A 5 7.80 17.32 -13.44
CA THR A 5 7.94 17.73 -14.84
C THR A 5 6.63 17.51 -15.61
N LYS A 6 5.97 16.36 -15.40
CA LYS A 6 4.64 16.10 -15.97
C LYS A 6 3.64 17.19 -15.55
N LEU A 7 3.61 17.52 -14.26
CA LEU A 7 2.68 18.49 -13.69
C LEU A 7 2.96 19.92 -14.18
N ILE A 8 4.24 20.33 -14.24
CA ILE A 8 4.63 21.65 -14.76
C ILE A 8 4.28 21.81 -16.22
N VAL A 9 4.58 20.79 -17.05
CA VAL A 9 4.28 20.81 -18.49
C VAL A 9 2.78 20.85 -18.74
N THR A 10 2.02 19.98 -18.06
CA THR A 10 0.56 19.92 -18.21
C THR A 10 -0.10 21.23 -17.76
N PHE A 11 0.33 21.78 -16.60
CA PHE A 11 -0.17 23.05 -16.08
C PHE A 11 0.20 24.22 -17.01
N GLY A 12 1.45 24.20 -17.52
CA GLY A 12 1.92 25.19 -18.49
C GLY A 12 1.10 25.20 -19.78
N VAL A 13 0.79 24.02 -20.32
CA VAL A 13 -0.05 23.89 -21.53
C VAL A 13 -1.48 24.37 -21.27
N VAL A 14 -2.07 23.99 -20.14
CA VAL A 14 -3.44 24.38 -19.77
C VAL A 14 -3.59 25.90 -19.58
N ILE A 15 -2.55 26.58 -19.12
CA ILE A 15 -2.55 28.05 -18.99
C ILE A 15 -2.20 28.71 -20.33
N ALA A 16 -1.20 28.22 -21.04
CA ALA A 16 -0.69 28.83 -22.27
C ALA A 16 -1.71 28.79 -23.41
N VAL A 17 -2.44 27.68 -23.57
CA VAL A 17 -3.41 27.53 -24.67
C VAL A 17 -4.57 28.55 -24.55
N PRO A 18 -5.27 28.72 -23.42
CA PRO A 18 -6.31 29.73 -23.29
C PRO A 18 -5.77 31.16 -23.40
N LEU A 19 -4.60 31.45 -22.81
CA LEU A 19 -4.00 32.79 -22.90
C LEU A 19 -3.63 33.13 -24.36
N PHE A 20 -3.10 32.15 -25.10
CA PHE A 20 -2.80 32.33 -26.52
C PHE A 20 -4.06 32.60 -27.33
N LEU A 21 -5.14 31.85 -27.09
CA LEU A 21 -6.44 32.06 -27.78
C LEU A 21 -7.04 33.42 -27.44
N ILE A 22 -7.03 33.82 -26.15
CA ILE A 22 -7.50 35.14 -25.72
C ILE A 22 -6.69 36.24 -26.39
N SER A 23 -5.35 36.10 -26.46
CA SER A 23 -4.46 37.06 -27.13
C SER A 23 -4.79 37.17 -28.60
N LEU A 24 -5.10 36.07 -29.30
CA LEU A 24 -5.43 36.04 -30.70
C LEU A 24 -6.78 36.74 -30.98
N VAL A 25 -7.78 36.47 -30.12
CA VAL A 25 -9.09 37.19 -30.17
C VAL A 25 -8.92 38.68 -29.90
N PHE A 26 -8.13 39.07 -28.92
CA PHE A 26 -7.87 40.46 -28.58
C PHE A 26 -7.13 41.19 -29.68
N PHE A 27 -6.11 40.55 -30.31
CA PHE A 27 -5.38 41.14 -31.44
C PHE A 27 -6.30 41.34 -32.65
N GLY A 28 -7.16 40.34 -32.97
CA GLY A 28 -8.15 40.44 -34.03
C GLY A 28 -9.13 41.60 -33.80
N PHE A 29 -9.61 41.76 -32.54
CA PHE A 29 -10.51 42.87 -32.19
C PHE A 29 -9.84 44.26 -32.33
N MET A 30 -8.56 44.37 -31.88
CA MET A 30 -7.79 45.62 -32.00
C MET A 30 -7.47 46.00 -33.45
N SER A 31 -7.45 45.04 -34.36
CA SER A 31 -7.19 45.28 -35.79
C SER A 31 -8.43 45.77 -36.55
N MET A 32 -9.63 45.67 -35.96
CA MET A 32 -10.89 46.13 -36.58
C MET A 32 -11.05 47.63 -36.43
N GLN A 33 -11.50 48.31 -37.52
CA GLN A 33 -11.85 49.73 -37.46
C GLN A 33 -13.16 49.94 -36.65
N PRO A 34 -13.30 51.07 -35.94
CA PRO A 34 -14.50 51.34 -35.13
C PRO A 34 -15.83 51.23 -35.85
N ALA A 35 -15.84 51.54 -37.14
CA ALA A 35 -17.04 51.43 -37.99
C ALA A 35 -17.42 49.95 -38.28
N GLU A 36 -16.46 49.04 -38.34
CA GLU A 36 -16.68 47.63 -38.59
C GLU A 36 -17.18 46.88 -37.33
N VAL A 37 -16.77 47.32 -36.13
CA VAL A 37 -17.19 46.75 -34.86
C VAL A 37 -18.68 46.98 -34.60
N ALA A 38 -19.29 48.01 -35.18
CA ALA A 38 -20.69 48.35 -34.98
C ALA A 38 -21.67 47.51 -35.85
N THR A 39 -21.19 46.70 -36.75
CA THR A 39 -22.06 45.88 -37.62
C THR A 39 -22.64 44.67 -36.87
N PRO A 40 -23.91 44.28 -37.19
CA PRO A 40 -24.50 43.08 -36.56
C PRO A 40 -23.67 41.82 -36.78
N GLN A 41 -23.06 41.67 -37.93
CA GLN A 41 -22.23 40.50 -38.29
C GLN A 41 -20.98 40.35 -37.43
N THR A 42 -20.30 41.48 -37.09
CA THR A 42 -19.13 41.47 -36.25
C THR A 42 -19.47 41.13 -34.80
N ARG A 43 -20.64 41.50 -34.31
CA ARG A 43 -21.13 41.13 -32.96
C ARG A 43 -21.42 39.66 -32.87
N GLU A 44 -22.03 39.04 -33.89
CA GLU A 44 -22.27 37.59 -33.92
C GLU A 44 -20.94 36.82 -33.97
N PHE A 45 -20.02 37.23 -34.84
CA PHE A 45 -18.70 36.63 -34.94
C PHE A 45 -17.90 36.67 -33.60
N LEU A 46 -17.91 37.83 -32.93
CA LEU A 46 -17.28 37.97 -31.58
C LEU A 46 -17.97 37.11 -30.54
N GLY A 47 -19.29 36.96 -30.62
CA GLY A 47 -20.04 36.04 -29.74
C GLY A 47 -19.65 34.59 -29.92
N GLU A 48 -19.57 34.13 -31.16
CA GLU A 48 -19.13 32.74 -31.50
C GLU A 48 -17.69 32.49 -31.06
N MET A 49 -16.77 33.44 -31.25
CA MET A 49 -15.41 33.36 -30.80
C MET A 49 -15.33 33.26 -29.23
N LEU A 50 -16.08 34.04 -28.51
CA LEU A 50 -16.14 33.97 -27.06
C LEU A 50 -16.65 32.61 -26.57
N VAL A 51 -17.73 32.11 -27.19
CA VAL A 51 -18.29 30.80 -26.86
C VAL A 51 -17.26 29.70 -27.11
N SER A 52 -16.54 29.74 -28.25
CA SER A 52 -15.52 28.75 -28.58
C SER A 52 -14.35 28.75 -27.59
N VAL A 53 -13.88 29.92 -27.15
CA VAL A 53 -12.83 30.07 -26.13
C VAL A 53 -13.29 29.47 -24.79
N ILE A 54 -14.54 29.75 -24.36
CA ILE A 54 -15.09 29.20 -23.11
C ILE A 54 -15.18 27.67 -23.20
N LEU A 55 -15.62 27.13 -24.32
CA LEU A 55 -15.69 25.66 -24.52
C LEU A 55 -14.32 25.01 -24.48
N ILE A 56 -13.32 25.60 -25.13
CA ILE A 56 -11.93 25.09 -25.09
C ILE A 56 -11.37 25.15 -23.67
N MET A 57 -11.61 26.24 -22.94
CA MET A 57 -11.24 26.34 -21.51
C MET A 57 -11.89 25.24 -20.68
N ALA A 58 -13.20 25.03 -20.84
CA ALA A 58 -13.93 24.00 -20.10
C ALA A 58 -13.38 22.60 -20.40
N MET A 59 -13.09 22.29 -21.68
CA MET A 59 -12.50 21.01 -22.08
C MET A 59 -11.10 20.82 -21.52
N THR A 60 -10.23 21.83 -21.59
CA THR A 60 -8.87 21.74 -21.05
C THR A 60 -8.86 21.56 -19.54
N CYS A 61 -9.70 22.27 -18.80
CA CYS A 61 -9.87 22.09 -17.36
C CYS A 61 -10.40 20.70 -17.00
N SER A 62 -11.40 20.20 -17.74
CA SER A 62 -11.96 18.87 -17.53
C SER A 62 -10.92 17.77 -17.78
N PHE A 63 -10.15 17.90 -18.85
CA PHE A 63 -9.06 16.96 -19.16
C PHE A 63 -8.00 16.94 -18.05
N LEU A 64 -7.59 18.13 -17.56
CA LEU A 64 -6.60 18.25 -16.48
C LEU A 64 -7.10 17.62 -15.19
N MET A 65 -8.36 17.87 -14.83
CA MET A 65 -8.98 17.28 -13.64
C MET A 65 -9.01 15.74 -13.73
N ALA A 66 -9.43 15.21 -14.87
CA ALA A 66 -9.46 13.76 -15.12
C ALA A 66 -8.05 13.14 -15.04
N TRP A 67 -7.04 13.85 -15.59
CA TRP A 67 -5.66 13.41 -15.55
C TRP A 67 -5.10 13.38 -14.11
N ILE A 68 -5.29 14.45 -13.32
CA ILE A 68 -4.87 14.51 -11.91
C ILE A 68 -5.56 13.41 -11.10
N TYR A 69 -6.85 13.22 -11.31
CA TYR A 69 -7.61 12.17 -10.63
C TYR A 69 -6.99 10.80 -10.87
N ARG A 70 -6.69 10.49 -12.12
CA ARG A 70 -6.18 9.18 -12.53
C ARG A 70 -4.72 8.95 -12.17
N SER A 71 -3.88 9.99 -12.29
CA SER A 71 -2.43 9.88 -12.09
C SER A 71 -2.00 10.04 -10.62
N ILE A 72 -2.81 10.69 -9.78
CA ILE A 72 -2.44 10.98 -8.40
C ILE A 72 -3.45 10.43 -7.40
N LEU A 73 -4.74 10.80 -7.53
CA LEU A 73 -5.73 10.43 -6.52
C LEU A 73 -5.98 8.93 -6.44
N THR A 74 -6.11 8.28 -7.58
CA THR A 74 -6.39 6.83 -7.64
C THR A 74 -5.29 6.00 -6.98
N PRO A 75 -3.98 6.17 -7.29
CA PRO A 75 -2.91 5.43 -6.61
C PRO A 75 -2.86 5.71 -5.10
N ILE A 76 -3.04 6.96 -4.68
CA ILE A 76 -3.06 7.30 -3.25
C ILE A 76 -4.23 6.60 -2.54
N GLU A 77 -5.40 6.51 -3.15
CA GLU A 77 -6.54 5.80 -2.59
C GLU A 77 -6.29 4.28 -2.51
N THR A 78 -5.60 3.72 -3.50
CA THR A 78 -5.16 2.32 -3.48
C THR A 78 -4.19 2.07 -2.33
N LEU A 79 -3.16 2.89 -2.15
CA LEU A 79 -2.22 2.78 -1.03
C LEU A 79 -2.92 2.93 0.33
N LYS A 80 -3.92 3.82 0.43
CA LYS A 80 -4.72 3.96 1.65
C LYS A 80 -5.53 2.70 1.96
N LYS A 81 -6.09 2.04 0.95
CA LYS A 81 -6.80 0.75 1.12
C LYS A 81 -5.81 -0.34 1.52
N ALA A 82 -4.67 -0.42 0.85
CA ALA A 82 -3.59 -1.36 1.14
C ALA A 82 -3.11 -1.24 2.60
N THR A 83 -2.88 0.00 3.08
CA THR A 83 -2.51 0.26 4.47
C THR A 83 -3.56 -0.24 5.47
N ARG A 84 -4.85 -0.12 5.15
CA ARG A 84 -5.93 -0.64 5.99
C ARG A 84 -5.91 -2.17 6.03
N ASN A 85 -5.73 -2.81 4.88
CA ASN A 85 -5.63 -4.27 4.80
C ASN A 85 -4.49 -4.80 5.66
N ILE A 86 -3.29 -4.18 5.58
CA ILE A 86 -2.13 -4.54 6.41
C ILE A 86 -2.47 -4.38 7.91
N ARG A 87 -3.08 -3.26 8.29
CA ARG A 87 -3.48 -3.02 9.68
C ARG A 87 -4.44 -4.09 10.19
N ASP A 88 -5.35 -4.54 9.34
CA ASP A 88 -6.36 -5.54 9.69
C ASP A 88 -5.82 -6.99 9.56
N GLY A 89 -4.50 -7.15 9.29
CA GLY A 89 -3.80 -8.44 9.19
C GLY A 89 -4.01 -9.17 7.86
N ASN A 90 -4.68 -8.56 6.91
CA ASN A 90 -4.84 -9.14 5.58
C ASN A 90 -3.66 -8.72 4.70
N LEU A 91 -2.82 -9.69 4.34
CA LEU A 91 -1.67 -9.49 3.45
C LEU A 91 -1.88 -10.14 2.07
N ASP A 92 -3.04 -10.77 1.83
CA ASP A 92 -3.40 -11.45 0.59
C ASP A 92 -4.07 -10.49 -0.40
N PHE A 93 -3.34 -9.48 -0.82
CA PHE A 93 -3.71 -8.54 -1.87
C PHE A 93 -2.44 -8.13 -2.63
N GLU A 94 -2.61 -7.47 -3.76
CA GLU A 94 -1.52 -6.90 -4.56
C GLU A 94 -1.76 -5.41 -4.75
N VAL A 95 -0.67 -4.64 -4.78
CA VAL A 95 -0.71 -3.22 -5.12
C VAL A 95 -0.32 -3.07 -6.57
N GLU A 96 -1.28 -2.63 -7.41
CA GLU A 96 -0.99 -2.35 -8.82
C GLU A 96 0.05 -1.23 -8.94
N ILE A 97 1.13 -1.54 -9.65
CA ILE A 97 2.17 -0.56 -9.99
C ILE A 97 1.65 0.23 -11.18
N GLY A 98 1.43 1.52 -10.98
CA GLY A 98 0.92 2.42 -11.99
C GLY A 98 1.97 2.88 -13.02
N ASP A 99 1.93 4.17 -13.35
CA ASP A 99 2.88 4.81 -14.27
C ASP A 99 4.33 4.74 -13.77
N ASP A 100 5.29 4.82 -14.69
CA ASP A 100 6.73 4.90 -14.40
C ASP A 100 7.11 6.34 -13.96
N ASP A 101 6.63 6.72 -12.78
CA ASP A 101 6.90 7.99 -12.11
C ASP A 101 7.07 7.78 -10.59
N GLU A 102 7.26 8.87 -9.83
CA GLU A 102 7.52 8.80 -8.39
C GLU A 102 6.36 8.16 -7.59
N ILE A 103 5.14 8.22 -8.11
CA ILE A 103 3.98 7.53 -7.50
C ILE A 103 4.03 6.02 -7.80
N GLY A 104 4.42 5.65 -9.02
CA GLY A 104 4.62 4.25 -9.39
C GLY A 104 5.76 3.60 -8.57
N GLU A 105 6.86 4.33 -8.38
CA GLU A 105 7.97 3.91 -7.51
C GLU A 105 7.49 3.70 -6.06
N LEU A 106 6.70 4.63 -5.53
CA LEU A 106 6.10 4.50 -4.19
C LEU A 106 5.18 3.26 -4.08
N CYS A 107 4.39 2.97 -5.12
CA CYS A 107 3.56 1.77 -5.14
C CYS A 107 4.40 0.49 -5.17
N ALA A 108 5.52 0.48 -5.92
CA ALA A 108 6.45 -0.65 -5.98
C ALA A 108 7.15 -0.89 -4.62
N ASP A 109 7.64 0.16 -3.98
CA ASP A 109 8.25 0.08 -2.64
C ASP A 109 7.25 -0.44 -1.60
N PHE A 110 6.00 0.01 -1.69
CA PHE A 110 4.94 -0.46 -0.79
C PHE A 110 4.61 -1.94 -1.01
N GLU A 111 4.58 -2.40 -2.26
CA GLU A 111 4.35 -3.81 -2.60
C GLU A 111 5.51 -4.69 -2.12
N GLU A 112 6.77 -4.25 -2.27
CA GLU A 112 7.92 -4.96 -1.72
C GLU A 112 7.83 -5.08 -0.19
N MET A 113 7.46 -4.00 0.50
CA MET A 113 7.25 -4.02 1.94
C MET A 113 6.15 -5.01 2.35
N ARG A 114 5.02 -5.05 1.60
CA ARG A 114 3.92 -5.99 1.85
C ARG A 114 4.38 -7.44 1.70
N ILE A 115 5.14 -7.76 0.64
CA ILE A 115 5.67 -9.10 0.40
C ILE A 115 6.56 -9.54 1.56
N ARG A 116 7.53 -8.69 1.95
CA ARG A 116 8.43 -8.99 3.07
C ARG A 116 7.68 -9.19 4.39
N LEU A 117 6.63 -8.40 4.63
CA LEU A 117 5.80 -8.54 5.83
C LEU A 117 5.03 -9.87 5.81
N LYS A 118 4.51 -10.28 4.65
CA LYS A 118 3.84 -11.57 4.49
C LYS A 118 4.80 -12.72 4.78
N GLU A 119 5.97 -12.74 4.16
CA GLU A 119 7.00 -13.75 4.39
C GLU A 119 7.39 -13.86 5.87
N SER A 120 7.67 -12.71 6.52
CA SER A 120 8.02 -12.67 7.95
C SER A 120 6.89 -13.19 8.84
N THR A 121 5.63 -12.94 8.47
CA THR A 121 4.48 -13.44 9.23
C THR A 121 4.32 -14.95 9.07
N GLU A 122 4.50 -15.47 7.87
CA GLU A 122 4.46 -16.91 7.59
C GLU A 122 5.59 -17.66 8.31
N GLU A 123 6.83 -17.13 8.27
CA GLU A 123 7.97 -17.68 9.01
C GLU A 123 7.70 -17.73 10.52
N LYS A 124 7.09 -16.67 11.07
CA LYS A 124 6.74 -16.63 12.49
C LYS A 124 5.71 -17.70 12.86
N VAL A 125 4.70 -17.95 12.04
CA VAL A 125 3.70 -18.99 12.27
C VAL A 125 4.36 -20.38 12.28
N VAL A 126 5.26 -20.65 11.33
CA VAL A 126 6.03 -21.90 11.27
C VAL A 126 6.91 -22.06 12.52
N PHE A 127 7.63 -21.02 12.91
CA PHE A 127 8.48 -21.03 14.11
C PHE A 127 7.69 -21.28 15.39
N ASP A 128 6.54 -20.62 15.55
CA ASP A 128 5.66 -20.82 16.72
C ASP A 128 5.11 -22.26 16.78
N SER A 129 4.79 -22.84 15.62
CA SER A 129 4.36 -24.24 15.54
C SER A 129 5.46 -25.21 15.96
N GLN A 130 6.68 -25.02 15.42
CA GLN A 130 7.85 -25.84 15.76
C GLN A 130 8.21 -25.72 17.25
N ASN A 131 8.14 -24.52 17.83
CA ASN A 131 8.37 -24.33 19.27
C ASN A 131 7.35 -25.05 20.15
N LYS A 132 6.06 -25.01 19.78
CA LYS A 132 5.02 -25.76 20.51
C LYS A 132 5.28 -27.28 20.46
N GLU A 133 5.65 -27.81 19.32
CA GLU A 133 5.98 -29.22 19.17
C GLU A 133 7.22 -29.59 20.01
N LEU A 134 8.27 -28.78 19.96
CA LEU A 134 9.48 -28.97 20.75
C LEU A 134 9.17 -28.99 22.26
N ILE A 135 8.41 -28.01 22.77
CA ILE A 135 8.02 -27.94 24.18
C ILE A 135 7.19 -29.17 24.57
N SER A 136 6.27 -29.61 23.71
CA SER A 136 5.47 -30.81 23.93
C SER A 136 6.34 -32.06 24.07
N ASN A 137 7.29 -32.24 23.16
CA ASN A 137 8.21 -33.39 23.13
C ASN A 137 9.12 -33.39 24.36
N ILE A 138 9.73 -32.23 24.70
CA ILE A 138 10.54 -32.11 25.92
C ILE A 138 9.71 -32.43 27.19
N SER A 139 8.47 -31.94 27.25
CA SER A 139 7.58 -32.20 28.40
C SER A 139 7.28 -33.69 28.55
N HIS A 140 7.03 -34.38 27.44
CA HIS A 140 6.81 -35.81 27.43
C HIS A 140 8.09 -36.60 27.88
N ASP A 141 9.24 -36.23 27.34
CA ASP A 141 10.51 -36.89 27.61
C ASP A 141 11.01 -36.65 29.05
N LEU A 142 10.66 -35.50 29.64
CA LEU A 142 10.93 -35.22 31.05
C LEU A 142 9.94 -35.94 32.01
N LYS A 143 8.69 -36.08 31.59
CA LYS A 143 7.65 -36.71 32.45
C LYS A 143 8.02 -38.17 32.76
N THR A 144 8.57 -38.92 31.79
CA THR A 144 8.91 -40.33 31.99
C THR A 144 9.97 -40.52 33.08
N PRO A 145 11.16 -39.88 33.04
CA PRO A 145 12.17 -40.05 34.09
C PRO A 145 11.72 -39.51 35.44
N ILE A 146 11.01 -38.34 35.45
CA ILE A 146 10.47 -37.76 36.71
C ILE A 146 9.48 -38.74 37.34
N THR A 147 8.59 -39.37 36.59
CA THR A 147 7.63 -40.33 37.12
C THR A 147 8.35 -41.58 37.64
N ALA A 148 9.41 -42.03 36.97
CA ALA A 148 10.23 -43.16 37.46
C ALA A 148 10.94 -42.81 38.76
N VAL A 149 11.61 -41.65 38.85
CA VAL A 149 12.24 -41.16 40.10
C VAL A 149 11.21 -41.06 41.21
N LYS A 150 10.04 -40.46 40.96
CA LYS A 150 8.97 -40.40 41.94
C LYS A 150 8.55 -41.77 42.42
N GLY A 151 8.34 -42.73 41.55
CA GLY A 151 7.97 -44.12 41.90
C GLY A 151 9.02 -44.84 42.74
N TYR A 152 10.30 -44.67 42.44
CA TYR A 152 11.38 -45.24 43.29
C TYR A 152 11.45 -44.57 44.65
N VAL A 153 11.27 -43.25 44.78
CA VAL A 153 11.25 -42.54 46.03
C VAL A 153 10.04 -42.97 46.88
N GLU A 154 8.84 -43.03 46.31
CA GLU A 154 7.64 -43.51 46.96
C GLU A 154 7.79 -44.97 47.44
N GLY A 155 8.35 -45.84 46.58
CA GLY A 155 8.64 -47.23 46.98
C GLY A 155 9.65 -47.38 48.10
N LEU A 156 10.61 -46.44 48.25
CA LEU A 156 11.50 -46.38 49.42
C LEU A 156 10.74 -45.92 50.69
N LEU A 157 9.87 -44.93 50.59
CA LEU A 157 9.09 -44.38 51.70
C LEU A 157 8.03 -45.35 52.21
N ASP A 158 7.38 -46.07 51.30
CA ASP A 158 6.32 -47.03 51.62
C ASP A 158 6.85 -48.39 52.07
N GLY A 159 8.17 -48.53 52.18
CA GLY A 159 8.80 -49.74 52.67
C GLY A 159 8.76 -50.93 51.68
N VAL A 160 8.47 -50.68 50.42
CA VAL A 160 8.47 -51.70 49.35
C VAL A 160 9.87 -52.25 49.13
N ALA A 161 10.89 -51.43 49.37
CA ALA A 161 12.29 -51.84 49.41
C ALA A 161 12.66 -52.31 50.83
N ASP A 162 12.22 -53.48 51.20
CA ASP A 162 12.27 -54.09 52.53
C ASP A 162 13.64 -54.68 52.90
N THR A 163 14.59 -54.73 51.99
CA THR A 163 15.97 -55.21 52.22
C THR A 163 17.01 -54.14 51.84
N PRO A 164 18.20 -54.16 52.50
CA PRO A 164 19.28 -53.22 52.19
C PRO A 164 19.74 -53.30 50.72
N GLU A 165 19.70 -54.49 50.13
CA GLU A 165 20.03 -54.70 48.73
C GLU A 165 19.02 -54.02 47.78
N LYS A 166 17.72 -54.14 48.10
CA LYS A 166 16.64 -53.47 47.31
C LYS A 166 16.73 -51.96 47.45
N GLN A 167 16.94 -51.44 48.66
CA GLN A 167 17.12 -50.01 48.88
C GLN A 167 18.29 -49.46 48.08
N LYS A 168 19.44 -50.15 48.08
CA LYS A 168 20.62 -49.77 47.29
C LYS A 168 20.35 -49.83 45.79
N LYS A 169 19.53 -50.76 45.28
CA LYS A 169 19.14 -50.86 43.88
C LYS A 169 18.26 -49.66 43.51
N TYR A 170 17.25 -49.32 44.33
CA TYR A 170 16.37 -48.16 44.06
C TYR A 170 17.17 -46.87 44.00
N LEU A 171 18.06 -46.64 45.00
CA LEU A 171 18.92 -45.43 45.06
C LEU A 171 19.93 -45.36 43.88
N ARG A 172 20.33 -46.46 43.29
CA ARG A 172 21.21 -46.48 42.09
C ARG A 172 20.47 -46.19 40.80
N THR A 173 19.15 -46.38 40.79
CA THR A 173 18.32 -46.21 39.60
C THR A 173 17.78 -44.79 39.53
N ILE A 174 17.75 -44.03 40.64
CA ILE A 174 17.43 -42.60 40.73
C ILE A 174 18.62 -41.77 40.24
#